data_b7639d047ea607afc1733c832eb6f8f3
#
_entry.id   b7639d047ea607afc1733c832eb6f8f3
#
_cell.length_a   1.000
_cell.length_b   1.000
_cell.length_c   1.000
_cell.angle_alpha   90.00
_cell.angle_beta   90.00
_cell.angle_gamma   90.00
#
_symmetry.space_group_name_H-M   'P 1'
#
loop_
_entity.id
_entity.type
_entity.pdbx_description
1 polymer ?
#
loop_
_entity_poly.entity_id
_entity_poly.type
_entity_poly.pdbx_seq_one_letter_code
_entity_poly.pdbx_strand_id
1 'polypeptide(L)'
;MANSSNTDLSPLADISGFIAACLVDGESGLMLAQQTSGTKFDIEAAGAANTEVVRAKNEAMAALDLNDSIEDILISLGTQLHLIRPLESNPMVFVYVALDRKKANLGMARMTVKKVEGELKV
;
A
#
# COMPACT_ATOMS: atom_id res chain seq x y z
N MET A 1 -10.37 21.39 18.30
CA MET A 1 -10.23 19.96 18.29
C MET A 1 -8.95 19.53 17.58
N ALA A 2 -8.15 18.76 18.22
CA ALA A 2 -6.96 18.25 17.57
C ALA A 2 -7.32 17.40 16.36
N ASN A 3 -6.49 17.41 15.36
CA ASN A 3 -6.64 16.54 14.21
C ASN A 3 -6.56 15.09 14.66
N SER A 4 -7.55 14.31 14.29
CA SER A 4 -7.50 12.89 14.49
C SER A 4 -6.67 12.28 13.36
N SER A 5 -5.60 11.60 13.70
CA SER A 5 -4.89 10.79 12.73
C SER A 5 -5.33 9.34 12.92
N ASN A 6 -5.33 8.58 11.85
CA ASN A 6 -5.59 7.15 11.91
C ASN A 6 -4.62 6.45 10.97
N THR A 7 -3.71 5.69 11.57
CA THR A 7 -2.73 4.90 10.83
C THR A 7 -2.89 3.41 11.15
N ASP A 8 -4.07 3.00 11.59
CA ASP A 8 -4.35 1.63 11.98
C ASP A 8 -4.49 0.72 10.74
N LEU A 9 -3.53 -0.15 10.57
CA LEU A 9 -3.52 -1.12 9.47
C LEU A 9 -4.00 -2.50 9.91
N SER A 10 -4.39 -2.66 11.19
CA SER A 10 -4.73 -3.98 11.72
C SER A 10 -5.87 -4.68 10.97
N PRO A 11 -6.88 -3.99 10.42
CA PRO A 11 -7.91 -4.68 9.63
C PRO A 11 -7.38 -5.39 8.39
N LEU A 12 -6.23 -4.99 7.86
CA LEU A 12 -5.62 -5.65 6.71
C LEU A 12 -5.18 -7.08 7.03
N ALA A 13 -4.90 -7.37 8.30
CA ALA A 13 -4.48 -8.71 8.73
C ALA A 13 -5.57 -9.76 8.52
N ASP A 14 -6.82 -9.34 8.33
CA ASP A 14 -7.94 -10.25 8.08
C ASP A 14 -8.00 -10.72 6.62
N ILE A 15 -7.21 -10.13 5.73
CA ILE A 15 -7.18 -10.55 4.32
C ILE A 15 -6.56 -11.94 4.24
N SER A 16 -7.25 -12.85 3.51
CA SER A 16 -6.73 -14.20 3.29
C SER A 16 -5.36 -14.13 2.59
N GLY A 17 -4.37 -14.80 3.18
CA GLY A 17 -3.02 -14.78 2.65
C GLY A 17 -2.20 -13.57 3.06
N PHE A 18 -2.67 -12.78 4.00
CA PHE A 18 -1.93 -11.60 4.46
C PHE A 18 -0.53 -11.96 4.96
N ILE A 19 0.48 -11.26 4.43
CA ILE A 19 1.88 -11.41 4.87
C ILE A 19 2.28 -10.21 5.71
N ALA A 20 2.19 -9.02 5.15
CA ALA A 20 2.56 -7.79 5.83
C ALA A 20 2.02 -6.57 5.10
N ALA A 21 1.91 -5.46 5.81
CA ALA A 21 1.50 -4.19 5.22
C ALA A 21 2.23 -3.04 5.90
N CYS A 22 2.37 -1.93 5.20
CA CYS A 22 2.89 -0.70 5.77
C CYS A 22 2.24 0.52 5.14
N LEU A 23 2.35 1.62 5.85
CA LEU A 23 1.95 2.94 5.38
C LEU A 23 3.24 3.75 5.23
N VAL A 24 3.45 4.33 4.07
CA VAL A 24 4.71 4.98 3.72
C VAL A 24 4.45 6.42 3.28
N ASP A 25 5.27 7.34 3.78
CA ASP A 25 5.37 8.68 3.23
C ASP A 25 6.23 8.61 1.97
N GLY A 26 5.59 8.73 0.81
CA GLY A 26 6.29 8.62 -0.48
C GLY A 26 7.27 9.74 -0.77
N GLU A 27 7.18 10.85 -0.04
CA GLU A 27 8.12 11.96 -0.21
C GLU A 27 9.46 11.65 0.45
N SER A 28 9.43 11.13 1.67
CA SER A 28 10.65 10.82 2.43
C SER A 28 11.09 9.35 2.33
N GLY A 29 10.17 8.45 1.97
CA GLY A 29 10.39 7.01 2.01
C GLY A 29 10.26 6.41 3.41
N LEU A 30 9.84 7.20 4.39
CA LEU A 30 9.71 6.73 5.77
C LEU A 30 8.43 5.95 6.01
N MET A 31 8.54 4.87 6.76
CA MET A 31 7.39 4.06 7.16
C MET A 31 6.69 4.73 8.34
N LEU A 32 5.39 4.97 8.19
CA LEU A 32 4.56 5.62 9.20
C LEU A 32 3.84 4.62 10.10
N ALA A 33 3.57 3.42 9.59
CA ALA A 33 2.90 2.36 10.33
C ALA A 33 3.17 1.03 9.65
N GLN A 34 3.00 -0.06 10.41
CA GLN A 34 3.15 -1.40 9.86
C GLN A 34 2.19 -2.37 10.54
N GLN A 35 1.88 -3.45 9.83
CA GLN A 35 1.14 -4.59 10.34
C GLN A 35 1.80 -5.84 9.78
N THR A 36 2.13 -6.79 10.65
CA THR A 36 2.79 -8.02 10.22
C THR A 36 1.99 -9.23 10.70
N SER A 37 2.22 -10.38 10.05
CA SER A 37 1.53 -11.63 10.40
C SER A 37 2.41 -12.60 11.17
N GLY A 38 3.63 -12.20 11.49
CA GLY A 38 4.62 -13.10 12.07
C GLY A 38 5.43 -13.85 11.01
N THR A 39 5.04 -13.74 9.74
CA THR A 39 5.83 -14.26 8.63
C THR A 39 7.09 -13.42 8.48
N LYS A 40 8.22 -14.08 8.24
CA LYS A 40 9.49 -13.37 8.08
C LYS A 40 9.50 -12.60 6.77
N PHE A 41 9.33 -11.29 6.85
CA PHE A 41 9.28 -10.41 5.69
C PHE A 41 9.73 -9.01 6.12
N ASP A 42 10.72 -8.46 5.43
CA ASP A 42 11.26 -7.14 5.76
C ASP A 42 10.36 -6.06 5.16
N ILE A 43 9.29 -5.72 5.89
CA ILE A 43 8.29 -4.77 5.43
C ILE A 43 8.85 -3.35 5.31
N GLU A 44 9.80 -2.97 6.15
CA GLU A 44 10.41 -1.65 6.08
C GLU A 44 11.22 -1.48 4.80
N ALA A 45 12.07 -2.45 4.48
CA ALA A 45 12.83 -2.43 3.24
C ALA A 45 11.93 -2.47 2.01
N ALA A 46 10.86 -3.28 2.07
CA ALA A 46 9.89 -3.38 0.97
C ALA A 46 9.16 -2.05 0.75
N GLY A 47 8.75 -1.38 1.85
CA GLY A 47 8.09 -0.08 1.75
C GLY A 47 8.99 0.97 1.12
N ALA A 48 10.24 1.03 1.54
CA ALA A 48 11.21 1.95 0.97
C ALA A 48 11.44 1.69 -0.51
N ALA A 49 11.60 0.41 -0.90
CA ALA A 49 11.80 0.03 -2.30
C ALA A 49 10.58 0.38 -3.17
N ASN A 50 9.38 0.18 -2.65
CA ASN A 50 8.15 0.46 -3.41
C ASN A 50 7.87 1.96 -3.56
N THR A 51 8.52 2.82 -2.77
CA THR A 51 8.49 4.26 -3.00
C THR A 51 8.99 4.59 -4.40
N GLU A 52 10.04 3.92 -4.86
CA GLU A 52 10.59 4.13 -6.19
C GLU A 52 9.62 3.70 -7.29
N VAL A 53 8.85 2.64 -7.05
CA VAL A 53 7.81 2.18 -8.00
C VAL A 53 6.77 3.27 -8.20
N VAL A 54 6.27 3.85 -7.11
CA VAL A 54 5.26 4.91 -7.17
C VAL A 54 5.81 6.15 -7.87
N ARG A 55 7.04 6.54 -7.53
CA ARG A 55 7.70 7.68 -8.15
C ARG A 55 7.86 7.48 -9.66
N ALA A 56 8.34 6.31 -10.05
CA ALA A 56 8.58 6.00 -11.46
C ALA A 56 7.28 6.07 -12.26
N LYS A 57 6.19 5.58 -11.72
CA LYS A 57 4.89 5.64 -12.41
C LYS A 57 4.37 7.07 -12.52
N ASN A 58 4.52 7.87 -11.47
CA ASN A 58 4.12 9.27 -11.51
C ASN A 58 4.94 10.05 -12.54
N GLU A 59 6.25 9.79 -12.62
CA GLU A 59 7.12 10.41 -13.61
C GLU A 59 6.72 10.00 -15.04
N ALA A 60 6.39 8.71 -15.24
CA ALA A 60 5.95 8.23 -16.55
C ALA A 60 4.64 8.88 -16.97
N MET A 61 3.70 9.05 -16.04
CA MET A 61 2.44 9.73 -16.33
C MET A 61 2.65 11.17 -16.72
N ALA A 62 3.54 11.87 -16.02
CA ALA A 62 3.87 13.26 -16.35
C ALA A 62 4.55 13.36 -17.72
N ALA A 63 5.45 12.44 -18.04
CA ALA A 63 6.14 12.41 -19.32
C ALA A 63 5.19 12.15 -20.49
N LEU A 64 4.12 11.38 -20.23
CA LEU A 64 3.09 11.08 -21.23
C LEU A 64 1.97 12.13 -21.27
N ASP A 65 2.10 13.17 -20.45
CA ASP A 65 1.11 14.23 -20.31
C ASP A 65 -0.28 13.68 -19.92
N LEU A 66 -0.30 12.65 -19.09
CA LEU A 66 -1.54 12.06 -18.58
C LEU A 66 -2.03 12.88 -17.39
N ASN A 67 -3.19 13.48 -17.53
CA ASN A 67 -3.84 14.19 -16.43
C ASN A 67 -4.72 13.23 -15.64
N ASP A 68 -4.06 12.36 -14.86
CA ASP A 68 -4.72 11.27 -14.16
C ASP A 68 -4.06 11.05 -12.81
N SER A 69 -4.59 10.10 -12.04
CA SER A 69 -4.03 9.72 -10.75
C SER A 69 -4.02 8.21 -10.61
N ILE A 70 -3.11 7.70 -9.79
CA ILE A 70 -3.01 6.27 -9.54
C ILE A 70 -4.08 5.87 -8.52
N GLU A 71 -4.96 4.95 -8.89
CA GLU A 71 -5.89 4.34 -7.95
C GLU A 71 -5.17 3.26 -7.14
N ASP A 72 -4.58 2.28 -7.81
CA ASP A 72 -3.72 1.30 -7.16
C ASP A 72 -2.73 0.72 -8.17
N ILE A 73 -1.71 0.05 -7.66
CA ILE A 73 -0.73 -0.68 -8.47
C ILE A 73 -0.74 -2.12 -7.98
N LEU A 74 -0.98 -3.05 -8.90
CA LEU A 74 -0.88 -4.47 -8.61
C LEU A 74 0.37 -5.04 -9.27
N ILE A 75 1.19 -5.73 -8.47
CA ILE A 75 2.36 -6.44 -8.98
C ILE A 75 2.17 -7.92 -8.65
N SER A 76 2.08 -8.75 -9.69
CA SER A 76 1.94 -10.20 -9.53
C SER A 76 3.30 -10.86 -9.62
N LEU A 77 3.76 -11.42 -8.52
CA LEU A 77 4.94 -12.26 -8.49
C LEU A 77 4.53 -13.72 -8.58
N GLY A 78 5.48 -14.62 -8.74
CA GLY A 78 5.18 -16.06 -8.81
C GLY A 78 4.48 -16.60 -7.57
N THR A 79 4.84 -16.10 -6.38
CA THR A 79 4.32 -16.59 -5.11
C THR A 79 3.61 -15.54 -4.26
N GLN A 80 3.67 -14.27 -4.66
CA GLN A 80 3.08 -13.17 -3.91
C GLN A 80 2.33 -12.22 -4.81
N LEU A 81 1.38 -11.50 -4.22
CA LEU A 81 0.73 -10.34 -4.84
C LEU A 81 1.08 -9.11 -4.00
N HIS A 82 1.48 -8.04 -4.64
CA HIS A 82 1.77 -6.77 -3.98
C HIS A 82 0.77 -5.72 -4.45
N LEU A 83 0.07 -5.11 -3.50
CA LEU A 83 -0.85 -4.01 -3.77
C LEU A 83 -0.28 -2.73 -3.17
N ILE A 84 -0.26 -1.68 -3.98
CA ILE A 84 0.16 -0.35 -3.55
C ILE A 84 -1.00 0.60 -3.83
N ARG A 85 -1.47 1.29 -2.81
CA ARG A 85 -2.60 2.20 -2.97
C ARG A 85 -2.31 3.55 -2.34
N PRO A 86 -2.11 4.61 -3.17
CA PRO A 86 -2.00 5.96 -2.64
C PRO A 86 -3.28 6.36 -1.92
N LEU A 87 -3.16 7.15 -0.85
CA LEU A 87 -4.34 7.66 -0.16
C LEU A 87 -5.03 8.71 -1.04
N GLU A 88 -6.34 8.61 -1.17
CA GLU A 88 -7.11 9.62 -1.89
C GLU A 88 -7.01 10.98 -1.21
N SER A 89 -7.00 10.97 0.12
CA SER A 89 -6.90 12.20 0.93
C SER A 89 -5.51 12.82 0.94
N ASN A 90 -4.48 12.02 0.65
CA ASN A 90 -3.09 12.48 0.61
C ASN A 90 -2.27 11.55 -0.28
N PRO A 91 -2.25 11.80 -1.62
CA PRO A 91 -1.60 10.91 -2.57
C PRO A 91 -0.09 10.74 -2.40
N MET A 92 0.56 11.57 -1.58
CA MET A 92 1.99 11.41 -1.26
C MET A 92 2.23 10.23 -0.31
N VAL A 93 1.18 9.77 0.37
CA VAL A 93 1.24 8.64 1.30
C VAL A 93 0.57 7.45 0.64
N PHE A 94 1.13 6.26 0.80
CA PHE A 94 0.52 5.06 0.23
C PHE A 94 0.54 3.88 1.19
N VAL A 95 -0.43 2.98 1.00
CA VAL A 95 -0.49 1.68 1.67
C VAL A 95 0.15 0.65 0.75
N TYR A 96 1.02 -0.18 1.30
CA TYR A 96 1.61 -1.33 0.61
C TYR A 96 1.22 -2.60 1.33
N VAL A 97 0.74 -3.60 0.60
CA VAL A 97 0.30 -4.88 1.16
C VAL A 97 0.91 -6.03 0.37
N ALA A 98 1.54 -6.96 1.08
CA ALA A 98 2.07 -8.19 0.50
C ALA A 98 1.18 -9.36 0.90
N LEU A 99 0.77 -10.17 -0.07
CA LEU A 99 -0.12 -11.30 0.10
C LEU A 99 0.51 -12.58 -0.45
N ASP A 100 0.20 -13.72 0.17
CA ASP A 100 0.49 -15.04 -0.39
C ASP A 100 -0.48 -15.28 -1.55
N ARG A 101 0.06 -15.41 -2.76
CA ARG A 101 -0.75 -15.51 -3.96
C ARG A 101 -1.68 -16.72 -3.97
N LYS A 102 -1.26 -17.84 -3.39
CA LYS A 102 -2.07 -19.07 -3.35
C LYS A 102 -3.32 -18.91 -2.48
N LYS A 103 -3.23 -18.13 -1.42
CA LYS A 103 -4.31 -17.99 -0.43
C LYS A 103 -5.17 -16.78 -0.68
N ALA A 104 -4.67 -15.80 -1.41
CA ALA A 104 -5.36 -14.53 -1.57
C ALA A 104 -6.47 -14.61 -2.63
N ASN A 105 -7.56 -13.92 -2.37
CA ASN A 105 -8.57 -13.58 -3.37
C ASN A 105 -8.35 -12.12 -3.73
N LEU A 106 -7.86 -11.86 -4.94
CA LEU A 106 -7.46 -10.53 -5.35
C LEU A 106 -8.60 -9.51 -5.27
N GLY A 107 -9.78 -9.88 -5.76
CA GLY A 107 -10.94 -8.98 -5.73
C GLY A 107 -11.31 -8.55 -4.31
N MET A 108 -11.39 -9.51 -3.39
CA MET A 108 -11.70 -9.22 -1.99
C MET A 108 -10.57 -8.44 -1.31
N ALA A 109 -9.33 -8.79 -1.62
CA ALA A 109 -8.18 -8.08 -1.07
C ALA A 109 -8.19 -6.60 -1.48
N ARG A 110 -8.45 -6.31 -2.76
CA ARG A 110 -8.53 -4.93 -3.25
C ARG A 110 -9.66 -4.16 -2.58
N MET A 111 -10.80 -4.80 -2.35
CA MET A 111 -11.92 -4.17 -1.66
C MET A 111 -11.57 -3.82 -0.22
N THR A 112 -10.92 -4.74 0.49
CA THR A 112 -10.50 -4.50 1.88
C THR A 112 -9.45 -3.40 1.96
N VAL A 113 -8.46 -3.42 1.07
CA VAL A 113 -7.42 -2.38 1.05
C VAL A 113 -8.04 -1.02 0.76
N LYS A 114 -8.96 -0.94 -0.18
CA LYS A 114 -9.66 0.31 -0.50
C LYS A 114 -10.43 0.84 0.69
N LYS A 115 -11.13 -0.04 1.41
CA LYS A 115 -11.89 0.34 2.59
C LYS A 115 -10.99 0.87 3.69
N VAL A 116 -9.91 0.15 3.99
CA VAL A 116 -8.96 0.57 5.02
C VAL A 116 -8.30 1.89 4.63
N GLU A 117 -7.87 2.03 3.37
CA GLU A 117 -7.25 3.26 2.89
C GLU A 117 -8.19 4.46 3.08
N GLY A 118 -9.48 4.29 2.81
CA GLY A 118 -10.46 5.36 2.99
C GLY A 118 -10.63 5.82 4.43
N GLU A 119 -10.24 4.99 5.40
CA GLU A 119 -10.31 5.30 6.82
C GLU A 119 -9.01 5.89 7.37
N LEU A 120 -7.92 5.80 6.61
CA LEU A 120 -6.62 6.33 7.05
C LEU A 120 -6.58 7.84 6.92
N LYS A 121 -5.99 8.48 7.93
CA LYS A 121 -5.85 9.94 8.00
C LYS A 121 -4.44 10.28 8.47
N VAL A 122 -3.73 10.92 7.60
CA VAL A 122 -2.33 11.30 7.84
C VAL A 122 -2.13 12.80 7.66
#